data_b273f0bfbd6d5614b3929cad23302032
#
_entry.id   b273f0bfbd6d5614b3929cad23302032
#
_cell.length_a   1.000
_cell.length_b   1.000
_cell.length_c   1.000
_cell.angle_alpha   90.00
_cell.angle_beta   90.00
_cell.angle_gamma   90.00
#
_symmetry.space_group_name_H-M   'P 1'
#
loop_
_entity.id
_entity.type
_entity.pdbx_description
1 polymer ?
#
loop_
_entity_poly.entity_id
_entity_poly.type
_entity_poly.pdbx_seq_one_letter_code
_entity_poly.pdbx_strand_id
1 'polypeptide(L)'
;MKTAQIVYILAASAPFLAALILMAFFNFSSGKALVISYLMAVFSALFLWKMDIAGVASASLYGGLKALDLLLIIGGAILLLNALRETGLMAVISSVFQRISPDRRVQALIIGYLFGAFIEGAAGYGTPAAIAAPLLVGLGFPPVAACSVALISNSTPVPFAAAGTPMNSVMVNLEAQLRQNGGSVALMTHQTTMKTVLYLGTSGILVPVMVVSVLVLSCSRHRRLASILEMLPFCVFSGLVFIIPYMLLGWFAGPEFCSIAAGAFGMAAAALAARRHFLTPLYVWTFEESEPAEKTASSARRTRSGQPGLQRTARLTGQPDLQRTAHLTGQPGLQRTERLTIRKAFLAWLPYMVIGAVLLLTRIPAFGLRKLLSSFAFTIRHVGGNADLDYRFAPLYNPGIFPFFVTALGTIFACRRKLTRSAIARIFSGTGRQLLKIAVPLVCGMSMVQIMTGSSDNAAELPGMLTLISQTLVNLFGTAFPVLSPVLGVIGAFVSGSCTVSGILFGPLQYETALALKLSAPSILGLQMAGGAIGNMICIHNVVAVSSTAGVTGKEGAIIRKNLLPCAVYTAAVLLVYVLLS
;
A
#
# COMPACT_ATOMS: atom_id res chain seq x y z
N MET A 1 7.48 -18.90 32.83
CA MET A 1 7.95 -17.50 32.67
C MET A 1 7.81 -16.77 34.02
N LYS A 2 8.85 -16.09 34.50
CA LYS A 2 8.77 -15.29 35.73
C LYS A 2 7.80 -14.11 35.51
N THR A 3 7.00 -13.75 36.49
CA THR A 3 5.98 -12.67 36.40
C THR A 3 6.53 -11.36 35.82
N ALA A 4 7.77 -11.01 36.20
CA ALA A 4 8.46 -9.84 35.66
C ALA A 4 8.67 -9.89 34.14
N GLN A 5 8.96 -11.04 33.56
CA GLN A 5 9.18 -11.20 32.12
C GLN A 5 7.87 -10.97 31.34
N ILE A 6 6.73 -11.39 31.87
CA ILE A 6 5.41 -11.15 31.26
C ILE A 6 5.12 -9.65 31.22
N VAL A 7 5.44 -8.90 32.26
CA VAL A 7 5.25 -7.44 32.31
C VAL A 7 6.05 -6.75 31.21
N TYR A 8 7.31 -7.12 31.03
CA TYR A 8 8.15 -6.53 29.99
C TYR A 8 7.66 -6.87 28.57
N ILE A 9 7.19 -8.11 28.33
CA ILE A 9 6.61 -8.50 27.03
C ILE A 9 5.34 -7.69 26.72
N LEU A 10 4.45 -7.56 27.72
CA LEU A 10 3.25 -6.74 27.57
C LEU A 10 3.61 -5.27 27.32
N ALA A 11 4.57 -4.72 28.06
CA ALA A 11 5.02 -3.34 27.89
C ALA A 11 5.68 -3.10 26.52
N ALA A 12 6.48 -4.05 26.02
CA ALA A 12 7.08 -3.99 24.69
C ALA A 12 6.00 -4.06 23.58
N SER A 13 4.97 -4.87 23.77
CA SER A 13 3.89 -5.06 22.78
C SER A 13 2.83 -3.96 22.84
N ALA A 14 2.69 -3.27 23.98
CA ALA A 14 1.62 -2.31 24.23
C ALA A 14 1.52 -1.17 23.20
N PRO A 15 2.61 -0.51 22.73
CA PRO A 15 2.51 0.55 21.73
C PRO A 15 1.86 0.07 20.42
N PHE A 16 2.18 -1.12 19.97
CA PHE A 16 1.63 -1.71 18.73
C PHE A 16 0.18 -2.15 18.90
N LEU A 17 -0.07 -2.86 19.99
CA LEU A 17 -1.43 -3.33 20.29
C LEU A 17 -2.36 -2.13 20.49
N ALA A 18 -1.89 -1.05 21.14
CA ALA A 18 -2.66 0.17 21.28
C ALA A 18 -2.97 0.80 19.91
N ALA A 19 -1.97 0.95 19.02
CA ALA A 19 -2.22 1.47 17.68
C ALA A 19 -3.29 0.64 16.94
N LEU A 20 -3.13 -0.69 16.92
CA LEU A 20 -4.06 -1.59 16.26
C LEU A 20 -5.46 -1.53 16.87
N ILE A 21 -5.55 -1.69 18.19
CA ILE A 21 -6.83 -1.76 18.92
C ILE A 21 -7.58 -0.43 18.81
N LEU A 22 -6.90 0.70 19.03
CA LEU A 22 -7.52 2.02 18.96
C LEU A 22 -8.03 2.34 17.56
N MET A 23 -7.26 1.98 16.51
CA MET A 23 -7.67 2.24 15.13
C MET A 23 -8.70 1.23 14.63
N ALA A 24 -8.50 -0.07 14.86
CA ALA A 24 -9.34 -1.12 14.28
C ALA A 24 -10.66 -1.31 15.04
N PHE A 25 -10.68 -1.21 16.36
CA PHE A 25 -11.86 -1.51 17.19
C PHE A 25 -12.53 -0.26 17.75
N PHE A 26 -11.76 0.72 18.22
CA PHE A 26 -12.31 1.95 18.79
C PHE A 26 -12.52 3.07 17.77
N ASN A 27 -12.17 2.86 16.49
CA ASN A 27 -12.33 3.83 15.40
C ASN A 27 -11.61 5.17 15.67
N PHE A 28 -10.51 5.17 16.42
CA PHE A 28 -9.69 6.38 16.57
C PHE A 28 -9.06 6.74 15.23
N SER A 29 -8.92 8.04 14.96
CA SER A 29 -8.11 8.49 13.83
C SER A 29 -6.63 8.15 14.08
N SER A 30 -5.88 7.93 13.00
CA SER A 30 -4.45 7.63 13.07
C SER A 30 -3.67 8.67 13.89
N GLY A 31 -4.02 9.95 13.80
CA GLY A 31 -3.39 11.00 14.58
C GLY A 31 -3.50 10.77 16.09
N LYS A 32 -4.69 10.44 16.59
CA LYS A 32 -4.91 10.18 18.03
C LYS A 32 -4.26 8.86 18.44
N ALA A 33 -4.48 7.79 17.69
CA ALA A 33 -3.97 6.47 18.03
C ALA A 33 -2.43 6.43 18.07
N LEU A 34 -1.75 6.99 17.05
CA LEU A 34 -0.30 6.97 16.97
C LEU A 34 0.39 7.91 17.96
N VAL A 35 -0.25 9.03 18.35
CA VAL A 35 0.25 9.87 19.45
C VAL A 35 0.22 9.10 20.77
N ILE A 36 -0.89 8.41 21.09
CA ILE A 36 -0.99 7.58 22.30
C ILE A 36 0.06 6.47 22.29
N SER A 37 0.19 5.76 21.17
CA SER A 37 1.16 4.66 21.01
C SER A 37 2.60 5.15 21.14
N TYR A 38 2.93 6.31 20.58
CA TYR A 38 4.23 6.96 20.73
C TYR A 38 4.53 7.29 22.20
N LEU A 39 3.57 7.91 22.91
CA LEU A 39 3.73 8.22 24.33
C LEU A 39 3.90 6.95 25.17
N MET A 40 3.20 5.86 24.84
CA MET A 40 3.40 4.56 25.48
C MET A 40 4.81 4.01 25.23
N ALA A 41 5.34 4.13 24.01
CA ALA A 41 6.70 3.72 23.71
C ALA A 41 7.74 4.56 24.47
N VAL A 42 7.56 5.88 24.53
CA VAL A 42 8.41 6.79 25.32
C VAL A 42 8.36 6.40 26.81
N PHE A 43 7.17 6.19 27.35
CA PHE A 43 7.01 5.76 28.75
C PHE A 43 7.72 4.43 29.02
N SER A 44 7.51 3.43 28.19
CA SER A 44 8.18 2.13 28.33
C SER A 44 9.71 2.27 28.25
N ALA A 45 10.20 3.05 27.28
CA ALA A 45 11.62 3.28 27.09
C ALA A 45 12.29 3.94 28.31
N LEU A 46 11.68 5.00 28.84
CA LEU A 46 12.26 5.76 29.97
C LEU A 46 12.14 5.02 31.31
N PHE A 47 10.98 4.47 31.62
CA PHE A 47 10.68 3.94 32.95
C PHE A 47 10.94 2.43 33.11
N LEU A 48 10.72 1.64 32.07
CA LEU A 48 10.90 0.19 32.13
C LEU A 48 12.25 -0.25 31.58
N TRP A 49 12.63 0.25 30.41
CA TRP A 49 13.94 -0.03 29.81
C TRP A 49 15.05 0.86 30.37
N LYS A 50 14.71 1.96 31.06
CA LYS A 50 15.67 2.92 31.58
C LYS A 50 16.65 3.43 30.51
N MET A 51 16.11 3.69 29.32
CA MET A 51 16.88 4.38 28.29
C MET A 51 17.20 5.81 28.74
N ASP A 52 18.34 6.31 28.31
CA ASP A 52 18.67 7.72 28.52
C ASP A 52 17.71 8.65 27.76
N ILE A 53 17.41 9.80 28.36
CA ILE A 53 16.52 10.81 27.76
C ILE A 53 17.07 11.29 26.41
N ALA A 54 18.41 11.48 26.32
CA ALA A 54 19.06 11.84 25.07
C ALA A 54 18.90 10.75 23.99
N GLY A 55 18.97 9.47 24.37
CA GLY A 55 18.74 8.34 23.49
C GLY A 55 17.30 8.30 22.94
N VAL A 56 16.30 8.49 23.80
CA VAL A 56 14.89 8.57 23.39
C VAL A 56 14.63 9.78 22.50
N ALA A 57 15.21 10.94 22.82
CA ALA A 57 15.10 12.14 22.01
C ALA A 57 15.75 11.97 20.63
N SER A 58 16.95 11.39 20.57
CA SER A 58 17.68 11.10 19.33
C SER A 58 16.89 10.13 18.43
N ALA A 59 16.37 9.05 19.00
CA ALA A 59 15.52 8.09 18.29
C ALA A 59 14.23 8.75 17.76
N SER A 60 13.60 9.62 18.57
CA SER A 60 12.42 10.38 18.17
C SER A 60 12.71 11.35 17.02
N LEU A 61 13.82 12.09 17.09
CA LEU A 61 14.25 13.00 16.05
C LEU A 61 14.58 12.26 14.74
N TYR A 62 15.30 11.14 14.85
CA TYR A 62 15.61 10.29 13.71
C TYR A 62 14.35 9.73 13.04
N GLY A 63 13.37 9.28 13.85
CA GLY A 63 12.06 8.87 13.35
C GLY A 63 11.32 10.00 12.62
N GLY A 64 11.39 11.22 13.15
CA GLY A 64 10.84 12.43 12.49
C GLY A 64 11.50 12.71 11.14
N LEU A 65 12.82 12.60 11.04
CA LEU A 65 13.57 12.75 9.78
C LEU A 65 13.17 11.65 8.76
N LYS A 66 13.02 10.41 9.20
CA LYS A 66 12.50 9.33 8.34
C LYS A 66 11.06 9.56 7.89
N ALA A 67 10.22 10.15 8.76
CA ALA A 67 8.86 10.53 8.39
C ALA A 67 8.85 11.62 7.30
N LEU A 68 9.83 12.52 7.29
CA LEU A 68 9.97 13.54 6.25
C LEU A 68 10.16 12.92 4.86
N ASP A 69 10.96 11.85 4.73
CA ASP A 69 11.12 11.12 3.46
C ASP A 69 9.77 10.63 2.92
N LEU A 70 8.95 10.02 3.80
CA LEU A 70 7.61 9.56 3.43
C LEU A 70 6.66 10.71 3.11
N LEU A 71 6.70 11.80 3.87
CA LEU A 71 5.89 12.99 3.61
C LEU A 71 6.19 13.60 2.24
N LEU A 72 7.44 13.61 1.83
CA LEU A 72 7.84 14.06 0.49
C LEU A 72 7.30 13.15 -0.60
N ILE A 73 7.36 11.82 -0.41
CA ILE A 73 6.80 10.86 -1.38
C ILE A 73 5.30 11.05 -1.52
N ILE A 74 4.59 11.09 -0.41
CA ILE A 74 3.13 11.27 -0.37
C ILE A 74 2.75 12.64 -0.94
N GLY A 75 3.52 13.68 -0.58
CA GLY A 75 3.31 15.05 -1.08
C GLY A 75 3.43 15.17 -2.58
N GLY A 76 4.45 14.55 -3.16
CA GLY A 76 4.62 14.49 -4.62
C GLY A 76 3.45 13.78 -5.31
N ALA A 77 3.00 12.64 -4.76
CA ALA A 77 1.87 11.89 -5.29
C ALA A 77 0.54 12.68 -5.22
N ILE A 78 0.28 13.36 -4.08
CA ILE A 78 -0.90 14.22 -3.90
C ILE A 78 -0.84 15.44 -4.84
N LEU A 79 0.31 16.08 -4.97
CA LEU A 79 0.49 17.22 -5.86
C LEU A 79 0.18 16.84 -7.31
N LEU A 80 0.72 15.72 -7.78
CA LEU A 80 0.43 15.19 -9.11
C LEU A 80 -1.06 14.91 -9.29
N LEU A 81 -1.69 14.24 -8.32
CA LEU A 81 -3.12 13.93 -8.37
C LEU A 81 -3.97 15.20 -8.48
N ASN A 82 -3.68 16.21 -7.64
CA ASN A 82 -4.40 17.48 -7.66
C ASN A 82 -4.17 18.21 -9.00
N ALA A 83 -2.95 18.17 -9.55
CA ALA A 83 -2.64 18.70 -10.87
C ALA A 83 -3.44 17.99 -11.96
N LEU A 84 -3.50 16.66 -11.97
CA LEU A 84 -4.28 15.88 -12.94
C LEU A 84 -5.78 16.15 -12.85
N ARG A 85 -6.31 16.37 -11.64
CA ARG A 85 -7.73 16.72 -11.41
C ARG A 85 -8.06 18.11 -11.96
N GLU A 86 -7.31 19.12 -11.58
CA GLU A 86 -7.55 20.51 -11.99
C GLU A 86 -7.29 20.75 -13.50
N THR A 87 -6.39 19.97 -14.12
CA THR A 87 -6.15 20.03 -15.57
C THR A 87 -7.17 19.25 -16.40
N GLY A 88 -8.05 18.45 -15.77
CA GLY A 88 -9.01 17.57 -16.44
C GLY A 88 -8.39 16.29 -17.02
N LEU A 89 -7.09 16.07 -16.88
CA LEU A 89 -6.40 14.87 -17.40
C LEU A 89 -6.88 13.59 -16.70
N MET A 90 -7.31 13.69 -15.42
CA MET A 90 -7.91 12.56 -14.70
C MET A 90 -9.19 12.04 -15.35
N ALA A 91 -10.05 12.92 -15.87
CA ALA A 91 -11.26 12.52 -16.58
C ALA A 91 -10.93 11.78 -17.89
N VAL A 92 -9.86 12.19 -18.58
CA VAL A 92 -9.36 11.51 -19.79
C VAL A 92 -8.85 10.11 -19.43
N ILE A 93 -8.04 9.96 -18.36
CA ILE A 93 -7.55 8.66 -17.87
C ILE A 93 -8.73 7.74 -17.52
N SER A 94 -9.72 8.27 -16.79
CA SER A 94 -10.95 7.54 -16.46
C SER A 94 -11.68 7.01 -17.69
N SER A 95 -11.79 7.83 -18.73
CA SER A 95 -12.45 7.42 -19.98
C SER A 95 -11.67 6.36 -20.76
N VAL A 96 -10.33 6.32 -20.64
CA VAL A 96 -9.50 5.24 -21.23
C VAL A 96 -9.80 3.90 -20.55
N PHE A 97 -9.83 3.88 -19.21
CA PHE A 97 -10.13 2.64 -18.47
C PHE A 97 -11.56 2.12 -18.73
N GLN A 98 -12.55 3.03 -18.82
CA GLN A 98 -13.92 2.65 -19.18
C GLN A 98 -14.01 2.00 -20.57
N ARG A 99 -13.12 2.37 -21.49
CA ARG A 99 -13.02 1.73 -22.83
C ARG A 99 -12.32 0.38 -22.82
N ILE A 100 -11.47 0.09 -21.80
CA ILE A 100 -10.85 -1.23 -21.64
C ILE A 100 -11.91 -2.22 -21.16
N SER A 101 -12.63 -1.86 -20.10
CA SER A 101 -13.77 -2.61 -19.59
C SER A 101 -14.70 -1.67 -18.80
N PRO A 102 -16.02 -1.75 -19.00
CA PRO A 102 -16.99 -1.05 -18.16
C PRO A 102 -17.16 -1.70 -16.78
N ASP A 103 -16.78 -2.96 -16.60
CA ASP A 103 -16.91 -3.70 -15.35
C ASP A 103 -15.91 -3.21 -14.31
N ARG A 104 -16.41 -2.79 -13.15
CA ARG A 104 -15.60 -2.23 -12.06
C ARG A 104 -14.67 -3.25 -11.43
N ARG A 105 -15.01 -4.54 -11.45
CA ARG A 105 -14.18 -5.63 -10.94
C ARG A 105 -12.95 -5.82 -11.81
N VAL A 106 -13.12 -5.76 -13.15
CA VAL A 106 -12.02 -5.81 -14.12
C VAL A 106 -11.10 -4.60 -13.96
N GLN A 107 -11.68 -3.39 -13.80
CA GLN A 107 -10.90 -2.18 -13.55
C GLN A 107 -10.09 -2.27 -12.25
N ALA A 108 -10.66 -2.83 -11.18
CA ALA A 108 -9.95 -3.03 -9.92
C ALA A 108 -8.73 -3.93 -10.06
N LEU A 109 -8.84 -5.01 -10.85
CA LEU A 109 -7.72 -5.92 -11.10
C LEU A 109 -6.64 -5.30 -11.99
N ILE A 110 -7.02 -4.61 -13.07
CA ILE A 110 -6.03 -3.98 -13.96
C ILE A 110 -5.29 -2.85 -13.24
N ILE A 111 -6.01 -1.98 -12.51
CA ILE A 111 -5.45 -0.79 -11.86
C ILE A 111 -4.86 -1.12 -10.49
N GLY A 112 -5.65 -1.77 -9.63
CA GLY A 112 -5.22 -2.09 -8.28
C GLY A 112 -4.08 -3.10 -8.28
N TYR A 113 -4.29 -4.26 -8.93
CA TYR A 113 -3.38 -5.39 -8.85
C TYR A 113 -2.20 -5.27 -9.83
N LEU A 114 -2.45 -5.22 -11.15
CA LEU A 114 -1.39 -5.34 -12.15
C LEU A 114 -0.59 -4.05 -12.35
N PHE A 115 -1.27 -2.91 -12.51
CA PHE A 115 -0.60 -1.61 -12.55
C PHE A 115 0.06 -1.28 -11.21
N GLY A 116 -0.60 -1.59 -10.08
CA GLY A 116 -0.01 -1.47 -8.75
C GLY A 116 1.28 -2.28 -8.62
N ALA A 117 1.30 -3.54 -9.06
CA ALA A 117 2.49 -4.38 -9.02
C ALA A 117 3.65 -3.84 -9.90
N PHE A 118 3.34 -3.29 -11.07
CA PHE A 118 4.35 -2.62 -11.92
C PHE A 118 4.99 -1.43 -11.20
N ILE A 119 4.16 -0.57 -10.60
CA ILE A 119 4.67 0.60 -9.85
C ILE A 119 5.43 0.17 -8.59
N GLU A 120 5.01 -0.90 -7.88
CA GLU A 120 5.76 -1.41 -6.72
C GLU A 120 7.15 -1.89 -7.13
N GLY A 121 7.24 -2.66 -8.20
CA GLY A 121 8.52 -3.08 -8.73
C GLY A 121 9.45 -1.91 -9.10
N ALA A 122 8.90 -0.81 -9.60
CA ALA A 122 9.67 0.38 -10.00
C ALA A 122 10.03 1.29 -8.82
N ALA A 123 9.06 1.59 -7.94
CA ALA A 123 9.18 2.61 -6.91
C ALA A 123 9.30 2.07 -5.48
N GLY A 124 8.50 1.08 -5.13
CA GLY A 124 8.39 0.58 -3.76
C GLY A 124 7.78 1.60 -2.77
N TYR A 125 8.04 1.40 -1.49
CA TYR A 125 7.75 2.34 -0.39
C TYR A 125 6.26 2.78 -0.26
N GLY A 126 5.31 1.88 -0.56
CA GLY A 126 3.87 2.18 -0.47
C GLY A 126 3.35 3.12 -1.56
N THR A 127 4.22 3.57 -2.49
CA THR A 127 3.88 4.45 -3.62
C THR A 127 2.74 3.90 -4.49
N PRO A 128 2.69 2.59 -4.83
CA PRO A 128 1.64 2.05 -5.70
C PRO A 128 0.26 2.23 -5.13
N ALA A 129 0.05 1.90 -3.86
CA ALA A 129 -1.25 2.05 -3.23
C ALA A 129 -1.67 3.52 -3.12
N ALA A 130 -0.69 4.42 -2.87
CA ALA A 130 -0.91 5.87 -2.85
C ALA A 130 -1.27 6.46 -4.23
N ILE A 131 -0.95 5.76 -5.34
CA ILE A 131 -1.35 6.12 -6.70
C ILE A 131 -2.64 5.40 -7.11
N ALA A 132 -2.73 4.09 -6.90
CA ALA A 132 -3.85 3.27 -7.37
C ALA A 132 -5.17 3.64 -6.66
N ALA A 133 -5.16 3.89 -5.36
CA ALA A 133 -6.37 4.22 -4.61
C ALA A 133 -7.03 5.52 -5.10
N PRO A 134 -6.33 6.68 -5.22
CA PRO A 134 -6.96 7.88 -5.76
C PRO A 134 -7.33 7.75 -7.25
N LEU A 135 -6.63 6.93 -8.03
CA LEU A 135 -7.01 6.64 -9.40
C LEU A 135 -8.34 5.88 -9.44
N LEU A 136 -8.52 4.87 -8.59
CA LEU A 136 -9.79 4.14 -8.44
C LEU A 136 -10.90 5.07 -7.95
N VAL A 137 -10.62 5.95 -6.96
CA VAL A 137 -11.59 6.96 -6.49
C VAL A 137 -11.98 7.91 -7.64
N GLY A 138 -11.04 8.33 -8.46
CA GLY A 138 -11.29 9.13 -9.67
C GLY A 138 -12.19 8.43 -10.69
N LEU A 139 -12.20 7.09 -10.69
CA LEU A 139 -13.11 6.25 -11.49
C LEU A 139 -14.49 6.04 -10.83
N GLY A 140 -14.73 6.60 -9.64
CA GLY A 140 -15.99 6.48 -8.92
C GLY A 140 -16.06 5.32 -7.92
N PHE A 141 -14.94 4.68 -7.59
CA PHE A 141 -14.91 3.68 -6.53
C PHE A 141 -15.13 4.34 -5.16
N PRO A 142 -15.90 3.70 -4.24
CA PRO A 142 -15.99 4.17 -2.86
C PRO A 142 -14.60 4.21 -2.23
N PRO A 143 -14.19 5.35 -1.61
CA PRO A 143 -12.80 5.57 -1.25
C PRO A 143 -12.20 4.54 -0.29
N VAL A 144 -12.97 4.06 0.71
CA VAL A 144 -12.50 3.01 1.64
C VAL A 144 -12.29 1.68 0.91
N ALA A 145 -13.17 1.33 -0.04
CA ALA A 145 -13.01 0.12 -0.85
C ALA A 145 -11.80 0.25 -1.79
N ALA A 146 -11.61 1.41 -2.42
CA ALA A 146 -10.46 1.71 -3.26
C ALA A 146 -9.13 1.58 -2.49
N CYS A 147 -9.07 2.09 -1.26
CA CYS A 147 -7.90 1.95 -0.38
C CYS A 147 -7.62 0.47 -0.05
N SER A 148 -8.65 -0.29 0.35
CA SER A 148 -8.49 -1.72 0.65
C SER A 148 -8.05 -2.51 -0.56
N VAL A 149 -8.67 -2.30 -1.72
CA VAL A 149 -8.27 -2.92 -3.00
C VAL A 149 -6.80 -2.62 -3.32
N ALA A 150 -6.38 -1.36 -3.24
CA ALA A 150 -5.01 -0.96 -3.54
C ALA A 150 -3.99 -1.59 -2.59
N LEU A 151 -4.29 -1.67 -1.28
CA LEU A 151 -3.40 -2.24 -0.28
C LEU A 151 -3.30 -3.77 -0.38
N ILE A 152 -4.43 -4.47 -0.60
CA ILE A 152 -4.43 -5.94 -0.79
C ILE A 152 -3.66 -6.29 -2.06
N SER A 153 -3.90 -5.57 -3.14
CA SER A 153 -3.23 -5.76 -4.42
C SER A 153 -1.72 -5.58 -4.36
N ASN A 154 -1.25 -4.73 -3.45
CA ASN A 154 0.17 -4.39 -3.31
C ASN A 154 0.97 -5.42 -2.50
N SER A 155 0.39 -6.50 -2.01
CA SER A 155 1.09 -7.43 -1.12
C SER A 155 2.11 -8.33 -1.82
N THR A 156 1.76 -8.95 -2.95
CA THR A 156 2.61 -9.92 -3.62
C THR A 156 3.94 -9.33 -4.17
N PRO A 157 3.97 -8.14 -4.80
CA PRO A 157 5.18 -7.60 -5.41
C PRO A 157 6.21 -7.02 -4.43
N VAL A 158 5.84 -6.81 -3.17
CA VAL A 158 6.60 -6.02 -2.18
C VAL A 158 8.03 -6.52 -1.88
N PRO A 159 8.35 -7.84 -1.80
CA PRO A 159 9.72 -8.28 -1.54
C PRO A 159 10.71 -7.86 -2.62
N PHE A 160 10.20 -7.60 -3.81
CA PHE A 160 10.98 -7.19 -4.98
C PHE A 160 10.64 -5.77 -5.43
N ALA A 161 10.17 -4.96 -4.50
CA ALA A 161 9.91 -3.53 -4.66
C ALA A 161 11.20 -2.76 -4.99
N ALA A 162 11.07 -1.66 -5.72
CA ALA A 162 12.20 -0.81 -6.08
C ALA A 162 13.42 -1.61 -6.57
N ALA A 163 13.22 -2.46 -7.58
CA ALA A 163 14.22 -3.35 -8.16
C ALA A 163 14.91 -4.26 -7.10
N GLY A 164 14.12 -4.98 -6.32
CA GLY A 164 14.63 -5.98 -5.37
C GLY A 164 15.23 -5.42 -4.08
N THR A 165 15.05 -4.11 -3.82
CA THR A 165 15.65 -3.46 -2.65
C THR A 165 15.35 -4.15 -1.32
N PRO A 166 14.12 -4.61 -0.99
CA PRO A 166 13.87 -5.30 0.27
C PRO A 166 14.69 -6.59 0.42
N MET A 167 14.67 -7.44 -0.59
CA MET A 167 15.43 -8.70 -0.57
C MET A 167 16.93 -8.45 -0.41
N ASN A 168 17.50 -7.59 -1.25
CA ASN A 168 18.92 -7.29 -1.23
C ASN A 168 19.38 -6.65 0.09
N SER A 169 18.55 -5.78 0.69
CA SER A 169 18.88 -5.13 1.98
C SER A 169 18.95 -6.14 3.13
N VAL A 170 18.04 -7.12 3.16
CA VAL A 170 18.05 -8.19 4.17
C VAL A 170 19.31 -9.04 4.03
N MET A 171 19.68 -9.41 2.81
CA MET A 171 20.86 -10.24 2.55
C MET A 171 22.17 -9.52 2.91
N VAL A 172 22.27 -8.21 2.62
CA VAL A 172 23.41 -7.39 3.06
C VAL A 172 23.47 -7.30 4.59
N ASN A 173 22.34 -7.19 5.27
CA ASN A 173 22.29 -7.18 6.74
C ASN A 173 22.75 -8.52 7.36
N LEU A 174 22.55 -9.63 6.64
CA LEU A 174 22.98 -10.98 7.06
C LEU A 174 24.42 -11.31 6.66
N GLU A 175 25.14 -10.44 5.94
CA GLU A 175 26.45 -10.75 5.34
C GLU A 175 27.46 -11.26 6.36
N ALA A 176 27.55 -10.60 7.53
CA ALA A 176 28.52 -11.00 8.58
C ALA A 176 28.23 -12.40 9.10
N GLN A 177 26.96 -12.72 9.41
CA GLN A 177 26.54 -14.04 9.90
C GLN A 177 26.70 -15.13 8.84
N LEU A 178 26.38 -14.80 7.57
CA LEU A 178 26.58 -15.73 6.45
C LEU A 178 28.04 -16.08 6.26
N ARG A 179 28.95 -15.10 6.31
CA ARG A 179 30.41 -15.32 6.20
C ARG A 179 30.96 -16.14 7.36
N GLN A 180 30.52 -15.89 8.59
CA GLN A 180 30.91 -16.65 9.77
C GLN A 180 30.52 -18.13 9.64
N ASN A 181 29.40 -18.43 9.00
CA ASN A 181 28.92 -19.79 8.76
C ASN A 181 29.39 -20.39 7.41
N GLY A 182 30.36 -19.77 6.72
CA GLY A 182 30.89 -20.24 5.44
C GLY A 182 29.92 -20.09 4.25
N GLY A 183 28.84 -19.30 4.40
CA GLY A 183 27.82 -19.09 3.39
C GLY A 183 28.16 -17.96 2.41
N SER A 184 27.56 -18.00 1.21
CA SER A 184 27.66 -16.96 0.19
C SER A 184 26.40 -16.10 0.19
N VAL A 185 26.55 -14.77 0.26
CA VAL A 185 25.45 -13.80 0.15
C VAL A 185 24.68 -13.98 -1.17
N ALA A 186 25.39 -14.15 -2.28
CA ALA A 186 24.78 -14.33 -3.60
C ALA A 186 23.93 -15.61 -3.67
N LEU A 187 24.44 -16.72 -3.16
CA LEU A 187 23.72 -18.00 -3.14
C LEU A 187 22.49 -17.90 -2.23
N MET A 188 22.62 -17.32 -1.04
CA MET A 188 21.52 -17.14 -0.09
C MET A 188 20.44 -16.21 -0.69
N THR A 189 20.86 -15.11 -1.35
CA THR A 189 19.91 -14.21 -2.05
C THR A 189 19.13 -14.97 -3.10
N HIS A 190 19.80 -15.73 -3.95
CA HIS A 190 19.15 -16.51 -5.00
C HIS A 190 18.17 -17.54 -4.44
N GLN A 191 18.61 -18.37 -3.48
CA GLN A 191 17.77 -19.40 -2.87
C GLN A 191 16.57 -18.80 -2.11
N THR A 192 16.77 -17.71 -1.35
CA THR A 192 15.69 -17.04 -0.64
C THR A 192 14.71 -16.38 -1.63
N THR A 193 15.22 -15.81 -2.73
CA THR A 193 14.36 -15.29 -3.81
C THR A 193 13.48 -16.38 -4.40
N MET A 194 14.06 -17.54 -4.74
CA MET A 194 13.33 -18.71 -5.26
C MET A 194 12.22 -19.16 -4.30
N LYS A 195 12.51 -19.25 -3.00
CA LYS A 195 11.52 -19.62 -1.98
C LYS A 195 10.44 -18.55 -1.82
N THR A 196 10.81 -17.28 -1.83
CA THR A 196 9.86 -16.16 -1.72
C THR A 196 8.89 -16.11 -2.90
N VAL A 197 9.40 -16.21 -4.15
CA VAL A 197 8.50 -16.24 -5.33
C VAL A 197 7.65 -17.49 -5.38
N LEU A 198 8.14 -18.62 -4.88
CA LEU A 198 7.37 -19.84 -4.78
C LEU A 198 6.20 -19.70 -3.79
N TYR A 199 6.47 -19.21 -2.58
CA TYR A 199 5.43 -19.04 -1.55
C TYR A 199 4.41 -17.97 -1.94
N LEU A 200 4.86 -16.77 -2.30
CA LEU A 200 3.97 -15.67 -2.68
C LEU A 200 3.33 -15.88 -4.07
N GLY A 201 4.04 -16.49 -5.01
CA GLY A 201 3.51 -16.76 -6.33
C GLY A 201 2.38 -17.80 -6.26
N THR A 202 2.63 -18.97 -5.70
CA THR A 202 1.61 -20.04 -5.62
C THR A 202 0.38 -19.60 -4.82
N SER A 203 0.57 -19.00 -3.63
CA SER A 203 -0.53 -18.49 -2.82
C SER A 203 -1.14 -17.19 -3.38
N GLY A 204 -0.38 -16.43 -4.15
CA GLY A 204 -0.77 -15.14 -4.73
C GLY A 204 -1.89 -15.21 -5.77
N ILE A 205 -2.19 -16.40 -6.28
CA ILE A 205 -3.38 -16.62 -7.13
C ILE A 205 -4.69 -16.25 -6.43
N LEU A 206 -4.68 -16.22 -5.09
CA LEU A 206 -5.81 -15.80 -4.28
C LEU A 206 -6.00 -14.28 -4.23
N VAL A 207 -4.94 -13.49 -4.50
CA VAL A 207 -4.98 -12.03 -4.37
C VAL A 207 -6.03 -11.39 -5.28
N PRO A 208 -6.12 -11.69 -6.59
CA PRO A 208 -7.20 -11.18 -7.43
C PRO A 208 -8.60 -11.53 -6.91
N VAL A 209 -8.78 -12.73 -6.37
CA VAL A 209 -10.06 -13.18 -5.78
C VAL A 209 -10.37 -12.38 -4.51
N MET A 210 -9.39 -12.17 -3.64
CA MET A 210 -9.55 -11.35 -2.43
C MET A 210 -9.89 -9.90 -2.78
N VAL A 211 -9.23 -9.32 -3.78
CA VAL A 211 -9.51 -7.96 -4.28
C VAL A 211 -10.97 -7.83 -4.73
N VAL A 212 -11.44 -8.74 -5.58
CA VAL A 212 -12.82 -8.73 -6.06
C VAL A 212 -13.79 -9.00 -4.92
N SER A 213 -13.47 -9.93 -4.02
CA SER A 213 -14.32 -10.24 -2.86
C SER A 213 -14.49 -9.03 -1.94
N VAL A 214 -13.40 -8.36 -1.57
CA VAL A 214 -13.46 -7.16 -0.71
C VAL A 214 -14.21 -6.02 -1.39
N LEU A 215 -14.03 -5.83 -2.71
CA LEU A 215 -14.75 -4.84 -3.48
C LEU A 215 -16.26 -5.13 -3.49
N VAL A 216 -16.66 -6.33 -3.89
CA VAL A 216 -18.09 -6.74 -3.98
C VAL A 216 -18.75 -6.74 -2.61
N LEU A 217 -18.11 -7.30 -1.57
CA LEU A 217 -18.64 -7.30 -0.21
C LEU A 217 -18.78 -5.89 0.39
N SER A 218 -17.95 -4.95 -0.05
CA SER A 218 -18.00 -3.57 0.41
C SER A 218 -19.06 -2.72 -0.29
N CYS A 219 -19.39 -3.04 -1.54
CA CYS A 219 -20.17 -2.17 -2.42
C CYS A 219 -21.51 -2.76 -2.86
N SER A 220 -21.70 -4.09 -2.76
CA SER A 220 -22.94 -4.76 -3.18
C SER A 220 -23.77 -5.22 -1.98
N ARG A 221 -25.09 -5.08 -2.08
CA ARG A 221 -26.06 -5.62 -1.09
C ARG A 221 -26.65 -6.96 -1.53
N HIS A 222 -26.76 -7.18 -2.83
CA HIS A 222 -27.40 -8.35 -3.42
C HIS A 222 -26.42 -9.14 -4.30
N ARG A 223 -26.68 -10.44 -4.52
CA ARG A 223 -25.91 -11.35 -5.38
C ARG A 223 -24.38 -11.37 -5.14
N ARG A 224 -23.94 -11.15 -3.91
CA ARG A 224 -22.48 -11.02 -3.60
C ARG A 224 -21.67 -12.21 -4.05
N LEU A 225 -22.12 -13.43 -3.72
CA LEU A 225 -21.38 -14.65 -4.06
C LEU A 225 -21.38 -14.90 -5.57
N ALA A 226 -22.52 -14.74 -6.25
CA ALA A 226 -22.62 -14.90 -7.71
C ALA A 226 -21.68 -13.93 -8.43
N SER A 227 -21.66 -12.64 -8.02
CA SER A 227 -20.78 -11.63 -8.62
C SER A 227 -19.30 -11.92 -8.42
N ILE A 228 -18.91 -12.59 -7.33
CA ILE A 228 -17.53 -13.04 -7.11
C ILE A 228 -17.22 -14.25 -7.99
N LEU A 229 -18.11 -15.26 -8.03
CA LEU A 229 -17.91 -16.49 -8.79
C LEU A 229 -17.86 -16.23 -10.31
N GLU A 230 -18.70 -15.34 -10.85
CA GLU A 230 -18.66 -14.93 -12.25
C GLU A 230 -17.31 -14.32 -12.65
N MET A 231 -16.62 -13.68 -11.70
CA MET A 231 -15.33 -13.05 -11.95
C MET A 231 -14.14 -14.02 -11.78
N LEU A 232 -14.37 -15.20 -11.22
CA LEU A 232 -13.31 -16.16 -10.89
C LEU A 232 -12.40 -16.53 -12.09
N PRO A 233 -12.90 -16.77 -13.30
CA PRO A 233 -12.04 -17.08 -14.46
C PRO A 233 -11.08 -15.94 -14.77
N PHE A 234 -11.54 -14.68 -14.74
CA PHE A 234 -10.69 -13.52 -14.99
C PHE A 234 -9.73 -13.24 -13.82
N CYS A 235 -10.12 -13.54 -12.57
CA CYS A 235 -9.23 -13.47 -11.39
C CYS A 235 -8.07 -14.44 -11.54
N VAL A 236 -8.36 -15.72 -11.86
CA VAL A 236 -7.33 -16.75 -12.07
C VAL A 236 -6.43 -16.37 -13.23
N PHE A 237 -6.98 -15.92 -14.34
CA PHE A 237 -6.20 -15.45 -15.49
C PHE A 237 -5.28 -14.28 -15.09
N SER A 238 -5.82 -13.25 -14.43
CA SER A 238 -5.05 -12.09 -13.96
C SER A 238 -3.95 -12.47 -12.97
N GLY A 239 -4.21 -13.46 -12.12
CA GLY A 239 -3.20 -14.03 -11.24
C GLY A 239 -2.09 -14.73 -12.03
N LEU A 240 -2.43 -15.62 -12.94
CA LEU A 240 -1.47 -16.41 -13.72
C LEU A 240 -0.57 -15.55 -14.62
N VAL A 241 -1.11 -14.55 -15.31
CA VAL A 241 -0.31 -13.65 -16.17
C VAL A 241 0.66 -12.78 -15.38
N PHE A 242 0.46 -12.61 -14.09
CA PHE A 242 1.42 -11.97 -13.19
C PHE A 242 2.38 -13.00 -12.57
N ILE A 243 1.85 -14.08 -11.99
CA ILE A 243 2.60 -15.04 -11.18
C ILE A 243 3.61 -15.84 -12.01
N ILE A 244 3.24 -16.26 -13.23
CA ILE A 244 4.16 -17.06 -14.08
C ILE A 244 5.44 -16.27 -14.39
N PRO A 245 5.40 -15.04 -14.94
CA PRO A 245 6.61 -14.25 -15.13
C PRO A 245 7.32 -13.91 -13.81
N TYR A 246 6.58 -13.65 -12.73
CA TYR A 246 7.13 -13.36 -11.41
C TYR A 246 8.00 -14.50 -10.87
N MET A 247 7.52 -15.75 -10.97
CA MET A 247 8.26 -16.93 -10.56
C MET A 247 9.46 -17.22 -11.48
N LEU A 248 9.25 -17.16 -12.79
CA LEU A 248 10.32 -17.41 -13.77
C LEU A 248 11.47 -16.40 -13.59
N LEU A 249 11.14 -15.13 -13.43
CA LEU A 249 12.17 -14.10 -13.22
C LEU A 249 12.89 -14.25 -11.88
N GLY A 250 12.18 -14.64 -10.83
CA GLY A 250 12.82 -14.93 -9.53
C GLY A 250 13.77 -16.13 -9.58
N TRP A 251 13.49 -17.10 -10.44
CA TRP A 251 14.35 -18.28 -10.61
C TRP A 251 15.56 -18.02 -11.50
N PHE A 252 15.42 -17.20 -12.55
CA PHE A 252 16.44 -17.08 -13.60
C PHE A 252 17.12 -15.70 -13.66
N ALA A 253 16.42 -14.61 -13.26
CA ALA A 253 16.91 -13.26 -13.44
C ALA A 253 17.24 -12.53 -12.12
N GLY A 254 16.78 -13.05 -10.97
CA GLY A 254 17.03 -12.45 -9.66
C GLY A 254 15.93 -11.48 -9.19
N PRO A 255 16.08 -10.91 -7.98
CA PRO A 255 15.03 -10.16 -7.31
C PRO A 255 14.70 -8.82 -7.98
N GLU A 256 15.58 -8.27 -8.82
CA GLU A 256 15.46 -6.92 -9.37
C GLU A 256 14.29 -6.79 -10.38
N PHE A 257 13.99 -7.88 -11.09
CA PHE A 257 13.06 -7.85 -12.24
C PHE A 257 11.69 -8.46 -11.95
N CYS A 258 11.54 -9.23 -10.87
CA CYS A 258 10.34 -10.02 -10.57
C CYS A 258 9.05 -9.18 -10.68
N SER A 259 8.94 -8.12 -9.90
CA SER A 259 7.71 -7.34 -9.79
C SER A 259 7.49 -6.40 -10.98
N ILE A 260 8.55 -5.76 -11.49
CA ILE A 260 8.45 -4.80 -12.61
C ILE A 260 7.96 -5.50 -13.87
N ALA A 261 8.68 -6.53 -14.29
CA ALA A 261 8.39 -7.17 -15.56
C ALA A 261 7.09 -7.98 -15.51
N ALA A 262 6.82 -8.67 -14.38
CA ALA A 262 5.56 -9.39 -14.19
C ALA A 262 4.36 -8.43 -14.17
N GLY A 263 4.48 -7.28 -13.50
CA GLY A 263 3.43 -6.25 -13.48
C GLY A 263 3.16 -5.67 -14.87
N ALA A 264 4.21 -5.33 -15.62
CA ALA A 264 4.08 -4.79 -16.97
C ALA A 264 3.44 -5.80 -17.94
N PHE A 265 3.93 -7.04 -17.93
CA PHE A 265 3.39 -8.13 -18.77
C PHE A 265 1.94 -8.44 -18.40
N GLY A 266 1.66 -8.62 -17.09
CA GLY A 266 0.32 -8.94 -16.60
C GLY A 266 -0.70 -7.84 -16.96
N MET A 267 -0.32 -6.57 -16.80
CA MET A 267 -1.18 -5.43 -17.16
C MET A 267 -1.50 -5.42 -18.66
N ALA A 268 -0.52 -5.62 -19.52
CA ALA A 268 -0.72 -5.67 -20.97
C ALA A 268 -1.62 -6.84 -21.37
N ALA A 269 -1.36 -8.04 -20.84
CA ALA A 269 -2.13 -9.24 -21.10
C ALA A 269 -3.59 -9.12 -20.63
N ALA A 270 -3.81 -8.64 -19.39
CA ALA A 270 -5.16 -8.47 -18.84
C ALA A 270 -5.95 -7.37 -19.56
N ALA A 271 -5.31 -6.26 -19.96
CA ALA A 271 -5.96 -5.22 -20.73
C ALA A 271 -6.37 -5.71 -22.12
N LEU A 272 -5.53 -6.52 -22.77
CA LEU A 272 -5.85 -7.14 -24.07
C LEU A 272 -6.99 -8.15 -23.94
N ALA A 273 -6.95 -9.02 -22.91
CA ALA A 273 -8.00 -10.00 -22.63
C ALA A 273 -9.34 -9.30 -22.35
N ALA A 274 -9.33 -8.25 -21.51
CA ALA A 274 -10.53 -7.48 -21.21
C ALA A 274 -11.14 -6.81 -22.46
N ARG A 275 -10.31 -6.26 -23.35
CA ARG A 275 -10.77 -5.68 -24.62
C ARG A 275 -11.38 -6.70 -25.57
N ARG A 276 -10.90 -7.94 -25.52
CA ARG A 276 -11.40 -9.07 -26.35
C ARG A 276 -12.50 -9.86 -25.64
N HIS A 277 -12.98 -9.40 -24.51
CA HIS A 277 -13.96 -10.11 -23.67
C HIS A 277 -13.55 -11.54 -23.31
N PHE A 278 -12.23 -11.81 -23.23
CA PHE A 278 -11.71 -13.12 -22.88
C PHE A 278 -11.78 -13.33 -21.37
N LEU A 279 -12.51 -14.36 -20.94
CA LEU A 279 -12.75 -14.72 -19.53
C LEU A 279 -13.38 -13.60 -18.67
N THR A 280 -13.83 -12.50 -19.27
CA THR A 280 -14.57 -11.46 -18.56
C THR A 280 -16.01 -11.90 -18.33
N PRO A 281 -16.65 -11.48 -17.21
CA PRO A 281 -18.04 -11.82 -16.97
C PRO A 281 -18.96 -11.24 -18.05
N LEU A 282 -20.04 -11.98 -18.37
CA LEU A 282 -21.07 -11.54 -19.33
C LEU A 282 -21.87 -10.36 -18.77
N TYR A 283 -22.05 -10.33 -17.46
CA TYR A 283 -22.78 -9.28 -16.76
C TYR A 283 -21.82 -8.21 -16.24
N VAL A 284 -22.02 -6.98 -16.69
CA VAL A 284 -21.22 -5.83 -16.27
C VAL A 284 -21.66 -5.36 -14.90
N TRP A 285 -20.77 -5.46 -13.92
CA TRP A 285 -21.03 -5.01 -12.56
C TRP A 285 -20.59 -3.56 -12.37
N THR A 286 -21.53 -2.73 -11.84
CA THR A 286 -21.33 -1.31 -11.54
C THR A 286 -21.81 -0.99 -10.13
N PHE A 287 -21.45 0.20 -9.60
CA PHE A 287 -21.88 0.62 -8.26
C PHE A 287 -23.35 1.03 -8.17
N GLU A 288 -24.01 1.32 -9.31
CA GLU A 288 -25.40 1.80 -9.37
C GLU A 288 -26.43 0.70 -9.08
N GLU A 289 -26.05 -0.56 -9.12
CA GLU A 289 -26.93 -1.71 -8.81
C GLU A 289 -27.22 -1.91 -7.32
N SER A 290 -26.68 -1.06 -6.45
CA SER A 290 -26.94 -1.14 -5.01
C SER A 290 -28.27 -0.50 -4.57
N GLU A 291 -29.04 0.12 -5.46
CA GLU A 291 -30.42 0.57 -5.19
C GLU A 291 -31.43 -0.29 -5.95
N PRO A 292 -32.36 -0.98 -5.26
CA PRO A 292 -33.40 -1.72 -5.95
C PRO A 292 -34.35 -0.75 -6.67
N ALA A 293 -34.55 -0.97 -7.95
CA ALA A 293 -35.57 -0.28 -8.77
C ALA A 293 -37.03 -0.43 -8.27
N GLU A 294 -37.25 -1.11 -7.12
CA GLU A 294 -38.57 -1.37 -6.56
C GLU A 294 -39.22 -0.21 -5.84
N LYS A 295 -38.45 0.84 -5.43
CA LYS A 295 -39.07 1.99 -4.72
C LYS A 295 -39.71 3.02 -5.64
N THR A 296 -39.35 3.03 -6.92
CA THR A 296 -39.93 3.98 -7.90
C THR A 296 -41.22 3.45 -8.51
N ALA A 297 -41.43 2.15 -8.54
CA ALA A 297 -42.66 1.54 -9.06
C ALA A 297 -43.81 1.55 -8.02
N SER A 298 -43.51 1.53 -6.72
CA SER A 298 -44.55 1.53 -5.68
C SER A 298 -45.08 2.93 -5.36
N SER A 299 -44.29 4.01 -5.60
CA SER A 299 -44.78 5.38 -5.46
C SER A 299 -45.62 5.80 -6.66
N ALA A 300 -45.34 5.30 -7.85
CA ALA A 300 -46.13 5.54 -9.06
C ALA A 300 -47.46 4.77 -9.09
N ARG A 301 -47.60 3.67 -8.33
CA ARG A 301 -48.83 2.89 -8.21
C ARG A 301 -49.78 3.39 -7.11
N ARG A 302 -49.29 4.14 -6.12
CA ARG A 302 -50.13 4.70 -5.03
C ARG A 302 -50.82 5.99 -5.37
N THR A 303 -50.47 6.67 -6.49
CA THR A 303 -51.11 7.90 -6.93
C THR A 303 -52.20 7.72 -8.00
N ARG A 304 -52.58 6.44 -8.32
CA ARG A 304 -53.60 6.15 -9.33
C ARG A 304 -54.92 5.55 -8.81
N SER A 305 -55.19 5.65 -7.51
CA SER A 305 -56.52 5.28 -6.99
C SER A 305 -57.09 6.40 -6.13
N GLY A 306 -57.87 7.30 -6.72
CA GLY A 306 -58.67 8.25 -5.96
C GLY A 306 -59.03 9.50 -6.75
N GLN A 307 -60.19 9.43 -7.35
CA GLN A 307 -61.17 10.45 -7.74
C GLN A 307 -61.12 11.09 -9.14
N PRO A 308 -62.25 11.03 -9.84
CA PRO A 308 -62.49 11.77 -11.08
C PRO A 308 -63.16 13.11 -10.76
N GLY A 309 -62.80 14.13 -11.52
CA GLY A 309 -63.64 15.33 -11.62
C GLY A 309 -62.93 16.65 -11.38
N LEU A 310 -62.79 17.34 -12.46
CA LEU A 310 -62.97 18.78 -12.70
C LEU A 310 -61.88 19.36 -13.59
N GLN A 311 -62.24 19.44 -14.86
CA GLN A 311 -61.62 20.38 -15.78
C GLN A 311 -61.84 21.83 -15.27
N ARG A 312 -60.75 22.59 -15.15
CA ARG A 312 -60.78 24.03 -15.39
C ARG A 312 -59.37 24.56 -15.68
N THR A 313 -59.27 25.07 -16.88
CA THR A 313 -58.35 26.06 -17.43
C THR A 313 -57.65 26.97 -16.41
N ALA A 314 -56.31 27.00 -16.47
CA ALA A 314 -55.55 28.24 -16.31
C ALA A 314 -54.21 28.10 -17.04
N ARG A 315 -54.08 28.83 -18.14
CA ARG A 315 -52.79 29.30 -18.69
C ARG A 315 -52.15 30.20 -17.66
N LEU A 316 -50.85 30.13 -17.55
CA LEU A 316 -49.87 31.23 -17.51
C LEU A 316 -48.67 30.92 -16.58
N THR A 317 -47.50 31.02 -17.22
CA THR A 317 -46.26 31.58 -16.71
C THR A 317 -45.48 30.85 -15.63
N GLY A 318 -44.20 30.61 -15.96
CA GLY A 318 -43.14 30.48 -14.99
C GLY A 318 -42.52 29.10 -14.93
N GLN A 319 -41.63 28.78 -15.85
CA GLN A 319 -40.61 27.80 -15.59
C GLN A 319 -39.66 28.33 -14.50
N PRO A 320 -39.56 27.69 -13.34
CA PRO A 320 -38.43 27.95 -12.45
C PRO A 320 -37.28 27.01 -12.80
N ASP A 321 -36.19 27.63 -13.11
CA ASP A 321 -34.80 27.17 -13.14
C ASP A 321 -34.51 25.83 -12.47
N LEU A 322 -34.52 24.75 -13.27
CA LEU A 322 -33.93 23.47 -12.92
C LEU A 322 -32.37 23.46 -12.95
N GLN A 323 -31.77 24.61 -13.25
CA GLN A 323 -30.31 24.78 -13.24
C GLN A 323 -29.72 25.21 -11.91
N ARG A 324 -30.51 25.60 -10.91
CA ARG A 324 -30.00 26.12 -9.63
C ARG A 324 -29.83 25.07 -8.53
N THR A 325 -30.39 23.87 -8.67
CA THR A 325 -30.28 22.78 -7.69
C THR A 325 -29.12 21.78 -7.98
N ALA A 326 -28.50 21.87 -9.15
CA ALA A 326 -27.38 21.01 -9.53
C ALA A 326 -26.03 21.39 -8.87
N HIS A 327 -25.93 22.52 -8.20
CA HIS A 327 -24.71 22.99 -7.55
C HIS A 327 -24.50 22.52 -6.09
N LEU A 328 -25.46 21.82 -5.49
CA LEU A 328 -25.38 21.39 -4.08
C LEU A 328 -25.13 19.90 -3.87
N THR A 329 -25.15 19.09 -4.91
CA THR A 329 -24.77 17.68 -4.85
C THR A 329 -23.60 17.46 -5.79
N GLY A 330 -22.36 17.53 -5.32
CA GLY A 330 -21.11 17.44 -6.10
C GLY A 330 -20.99 16.21 -7.03
N GLN A 331 -21.96 15.97 -7.89
CA GLN A 331 -21.85 15.07 -9.03
C GLN A 331 -21.25 15.88 -10.19
N PRO A 332 -20.11 15.45 -10.75
CA PRO A 332 -19.62 16.02 -11.99
C PRO A 332 -20.65 15.70 -13.07
N GLY A 333 -21.35 16.73 -13.55
CA GLY A 333 -22.28 16.61 -14.66
C GLY A 333 -21.67 15.83 -15.80
N LEU A 334 -22.47 14.98 -16.45
CA LEU A 334 -22.20 14.29 -17.71
C LEU A 334 -21.67 15.32 -18.74
N GLN A 335 -20.34 15.54 -18.70
CA GLN A 335 -19.70 16.34 -19.72
C GLN A 335 -19.78 15.57 -21.03
N ARG A 336 -20.32 16.24 -22.05
CA ARG A 336 -20.30 15.86 -23.46
C ARG A 336 -19.07 14.99 -23.73
N THR A 337 -19.29 13.79 -24.23
CA THR A 337 -18.25 12.86 -24.69
C THR A 337 -17.45 13.52 -25.82
N GLU A 338 -16.46 14.33 -25.45
CA GLU A 338 -15.44 14.78 -26.41
C GLU A 338 -14.79 13.51 -26.99
N ARG A 339 -14.70 13.46 -28.32
CA ARG A 339 -14.03 12.33 -29.00
C ARG A 339 -12.63 12.19 -28.44
N LEU A 340 -12.41 11.08 -27.72
CA LEU A 340 -11.11 10.75 -27.13
C LEU A 340 -10.14 10.45 -28.28
N THR A 341 -9.26 11.39 -28.58
CA THR A 341 -8.19 11.19 -29.55
C THR A 341 -7.05 10.42 -28.87
N ILE A 342 -6.39 9.50 -29.59
CA ILE A 342 -5.21 8.75 -29.11
C ILE A 342 -4.17 9.72 -28.50
N ARG A 343 -3.96 10.87 -29.14
CA ARG A 343 -3.05 11.93 -28.64
C ARG A 343 -3.48 12.47 -27.27
N LYS A 344 -4.76 12.73 -27.05
CA LYS A 344 -5.27 13.21 -25.73
C LYS A 344 -5.08 12.12 -24.66
N ALA A 345 -5.36 10.86 -24.99
CA ALA A 345 -5.13 9.74 -24.09
C ALA A 345 -3.65 9.60 -23.73
N PHE A 346 -2.75 9.62 -24.72
CA PHE A 346 -1.30 9.56 -24.49
C PHE A 346 -0.82 10.70 -23.60
N LEU A 347 -1.22 11.95 -23.88
CA LEU A 347 -0.85 13.10 -23.05
C LEU A 347 -1.36 13.01 -21.61
N ALA A 348 -2.53 12.42 -21.39
CA ALA A 348 -3.05 12.21 -20.05
C ALA A 348 -2.27 11.15 -19.26
N TRP A 349 -1.77 10.11 -19.94
CA TRP A 349 -0.96 9.07 -19.35
C TRP A 349 0.52 9.43 -19.23
N LEU A 350 0.99 10.44 -19.97
CA LEU A 350 2.40 10.86 -20.03
C LEU A 350 3.01 11.08 -18.63
N PRO A 351 2.35 11.76 -17.66
CA PRO A 351 2.88 11.93 -16.32
C PRO A 351 3.21 10.61 -15.62
N TYR A 352 2.32 9.62 -15.69
CA TYR A 352 2.56 8.30 -15.10
C TYR A 352 3.62 7.50 -15.86
N MET A 353 3.65 7.61 -17.19
CA MET A 353 4.69 6.98 -18.01
C MET A 353 6.07 7.55 -17.70
N VAL A 354 6.19 8.86 -17.55
CA VAL A 354 7.44 9.53 -17.17
C VAL A 354 7.89 9.06 -15.79
N ILE A 355 7.00 9.03 -14.81
CA ILE A 355 7.32 8.55 -13.47
C ILE A 355 7.79 7.10 -13.52
N GLY A 356 7.04 6.21 -14.18
CA GLY A 356 7.41 4.80 -14.33
C GLY A 356 8.77 4.62 -15.02
N ALA A 357 9.01 5.33 -16.12
CA ALA A 357 10.28 5.28 -16.85
C ALA A 357 11.46 5.80 -16.01
N VAL A 358 11.31 6.94 -15.34
CA VAL A 358 12.36 7.51 -14.47
C VAL A 358 12.65 6.56 -13.29
N LEU A 359 11.62 6.03 -12.62
CA LEU A 359 11.81 5.09 -11.53
C LEU A 359 12.52 3.81 -12.01
N LEU A 360 12.09 3.26 -13.13
CA LEU A 360 12.74 2.09 -13.74
C LEU A 360 14.22 2.38 -14.04
N LEU A 361 14.52 3.43 -14.80
CA LEU A 361 15.89 3.78 -15.21
C LEU A 361 16.79 4.06 -14.00
N THR A 362 16.30 4.73 -12.97
CA THR A 362 17.06 5.09 -11.78
C THR A 362 17.32 3.90 -10.84
N ARG A 363 16.58 2.80 -10.98
CA ARG A 363 16.71 1.60 -10.11
C ARG A 363 17.51 0.48 -10.73
N ILE A 364 17.62 0.41 -12.06
CA ILE A 364 18.44 -0.60 -12.76
C ILE A 364 19.94 -0.32 -12.53
N PRO A 365 20.70 -1.24 -11.92
CA PRO A 365 22.11 -1.04 -11.61
C PRO A 365 22.98 -0.76 -12.84
N ALA A 366 22.65 -1.38 -13.98
CA ALA A 366 23.40 -1.28 -15.22
C ALA A 366 23.55 0.17 -15.75
N PHE A 367 22.59 1.05 -15.45
CA PHE A 367 22.66 2.45 -15.89
C PHE A 367 23.50 3.36 -14.98
N GLY A 368 23.95 2.89 -13.81
CA GLY A 368 24.76 3.69 -12.88
C GLY A 368 24.04 4.90 -12.27
N LEU A 369 22.81 5.21 -12.69
CA LEU A 369 22.04 6.38 -12.28
C LEU A 369 21.78 6.43 -10.79
N ARG A 370 21.66 5.26 -10.13
CA ARG A 370 21.53 5.17 -8.68
C ARG A 370 22.71 5.86 -7.98
N LYS A 371 23.95 5.56 -8.40
CA LYS A 371 25.17 6.15 -7.82
C LYS A 371 25.18 7.66 -8.04
N LEU A 372 24.88 8.11 -9.26
CA LEU A 372 24.85 9.53 -9.62
C LEU A 372 23.80 10.31 -8.81
N LEU A 373 22.56 9.84 -8.75
CA LEU A 373 21.48 10.54 -8.03
C LEU A 373 21.65 10.50 -6.51
N SER A 374 22.22 9.41 -5.97
CA SER A 374 22.50 9.28 -4.54
C SER A 374 23.79 9.97 -4.09
N SER A 375 24.65 10.44 -5.00
CA SER A 375 25.81 11.25 -4.64
C SER A 375 25.42 12.65 -4.16
N PHE A 376 24.30 13.18 -4.68
CA PHE A 376 23.70 14.42 -4.17
C PHE A 376 22.92 14.15 -2.89
N ALA A 377 23.61 13.92 -1.79
CA ALA A 377 23.00 13.63 -0.51
C ALA A 377 23.50 14.55 0.58
N PHE A 378 22.59 14.95 1.46
CA PHE A 378 22.90 15.64 2.71
C PHE A 378 22.91 14.59 3.83
N THR A 379 23.99 14.58 4.61
CA THR A 379 24.10 13.65 5.74
C THR A 379 24.14 14.46 7.05
N ILE A 380 23.18 14.20 7.93
CA ILE A 380 23.18 14.67 9.31
C ILE A 380 23.79 13.54 10.13
N ARG A 381 25.03 13.73 10.58
CA ARG A 381 25.72 12.75 11.40
C ARG A 381 25.32 12.92 12.86
N HIS A 382 25.32 11.80 13.59
CA HIS A 382 25.07 11.76 15.03
C HIS A 382 23.77 12.48 15.41
N VAL A 383 22.64 12.09 14.80
CA VAL A 383 21.34 12.71 15.05
C VAL A 383 21.03 12.73 16.54
N GLY A 384 20.83 13.94 17.09
CA GLY A 384 20.58 14.14 18.51
C GLY A 384 21.76 13.78 19.43
N GLY A 385 22.99 13.72 18.89
CA GLY A 385 24.20 13.34 19.63
C GLY A 385 24.48 11.84 19.71
N ASN A 386 23.64 10.98 19.11
CA ASN A 386 23.85 9.54 19.08
C ASN A 386 24.75 9.15 17.89
N ALA A 387 25.91 8.53 18.19
CA ALA A 387 26.94 8.18 17.21
C ALA A 387 26.47 7.16 16.16
N ASP A 388 25.48 6.34 16.48
CA ASP A 388 24.98 5.26 15.61
C ASP A 388 23.85 5.73 14.67
N LEU A 389 23.33 6.95 14.84
CA LEU A 389 22.21 7.48 14.10
C LEU A 389 22.65 8.51 13.06
N ASP A 390 23.04 8.05 11.88
CA ASP A 390 23.31 8.90 10.72
C ASP A 390 22.09 8.96 9.82
N TYR A 391 21.57 10.16 9.56
CA TYR A 391 20.48 10.37 8.60
C TYR A 391 21.03 10.91 7.29
N ARG A 392 20.84 10.15 6.22
CA ARG A 392 21.23 10.53 4.87
C ARG A 392 19.98 10.81 4.03
N PHE A 393 19.87 12.04 3.57
CA PHE A 393 18.81 12.49 2.67
C PHE A 393 19.35 12.71 1.26
N ALA A 394 18.85 11.95 0.29
CA ALA A 394 19.23 12.06 -1.14
C ALA A 394 18.01 12.55 -1.95
N PRO A 395 17.82 13.87 -2.13
CA PRO A 395 16.62 14.44 -2.73
C PRO A 395 16.38 13.98 -4.17
N LEU A 396 17.42 13.85 -4.96
CA LEU A 396 17.30 13.40 -6.36
C LEU A 396 16.99 11.90 -6.47
N TYR A 397 17.31 11.11 -5.45
CA TYR A 397 16.98 9.69 -5.38
C TYR A 397 15.67 9.43 -4.66
N ASN A 398 15.12 10.42 -3.94
CA ASN A 398 13.80 10.32 -3.28
C ASN A 398 12.70 10.40 -4.36
N PRO A 399 11.87 9.35 -4.52
CA PRO A 399 10.83 9.31 -5.56
C PRO A 399 9.78 10.41 -5.42
N GLY A 400 9.58 10.95 -4.23
CA GLY A 400 8.67 12.06 -4.00
C GLY A 400 9.11 13.32 -4.72
N ILE A 401 10.39 13.66 -4.62
CA ILE A 401 10.95 14.86 -5.27
C ILE A 401 11.16 14.55 -6.75
N PHE A 402 11.97 13.56 -7.06
CA PHE A 402 12.22 13.12 -8.43
C PHE A 402 11.85 11.64 -8.58
N PRO A 403 10.77 11.31 -9.32
CA PRO A 403 10.12 12.12 -10.36
C PRO A 403 8.78 12.81 -10.00
N PHE A 404 8.16 12.57 -8.82
CA PHE A 404 6.77 12.99 -8.60
C PHE A 404 6.57 14.51 -8.62
N PHE A 405 7.29 15.28 -7.79
CA PHE A 405 7.20 16.75 -7.79
C PHE A 405 7.53 17.34 -9.15
N VAL A 406 8.64 16.87 -9.78
CA VAL A 406 9.08 17.37 -11.09
C VAL A 406 8.00 17.12 -12.14
N THR A 407 7.42 15.93 -12.19
CA THR A 407 6.36 15.59 -13.14
C THR A 407 5.06 16.38 -12.87
N ALA A 408 4.72 16.59 -11.60
CA ALA A 408 3.56 17.40 -11.22
C ALA A 408 3.72 18.85 -11.68
N LEU A 409 4.87 19.46 -11.41
CA LEU A 409 5.20 20.83 -11.86
C LEU A 409 5.24 20.91 -13.38
N GLY A 410 5.85 19.92 -14.05
CA GLY A 410 5.85 19.82 -15.51
C GLY A 410 4.44 19.74 -16.11
N THR A 411 3.53 18.99 -15.45
CA THR A 411 2.12 18.89 -15.85
C THR A 411 1.39 20.23 -15.69
N ILE A 412 1.60 20.91 -14.56
CA ILE A 412 1.02 22.25 -14.31
C ILE A 412 1.53 23.24 -15.36
N PHE A 413 2.84 23.22 -15.65
CA PHE A 413 3.45 24.12 -16.64
C PHE A 413 2.94 23.82 -18.06
N ALA A 414 2.88 22.56 -18.47
CA ALA A 414 2.37 22.15 -19.78
C ALA A 414 0.90 22.54 -19.98
N CYS A 415 0.11 22.49 -18.91
CA CYS A 415 -1.31 22.84 -18.93
C CYS A 415 -1.61 24.29 -18.49
N ARG A 416 -0.59 25.14 -18.31
CA ARG A 416 -0.72 26.51 -17.76
C ARG A 416 -1.75 27.39 -18.47
N ARG A 417 -1.92 27.21 -19.78
CA ARG A 417 -2.92 27.97 -20.58
C ARG A 417 -4.37 27.63 -20.25
N LYS A 418 -4.60 26.46 -19.61
CA LYS A 418 -5.95 25.99 -19.19
C LYS A 418 -6.21 26.22 -17.71
N LEU A 419 -5.18 26.52 -16.93
CA LEU A 419 -5.25 26.69 -15.48
C LEU A 419 -5.39 28.16 -15.12
N THR A 420 -6.41 28.47 -14.31
CA THR A 420 -6.53 29.79 -13.66
C THR A 420 -5.59 29.90 -12.48
N ARG A 421 -5.26 31.12 -12.05
CA ARG A 421 -4.45 31.33 -10.82
C ARG A 421 -5.09 30.67 -9.60
N SER A 422 -6.42 30.72 -9.51
CA SER A 422 -7.17 30.06 -8.42
C SER A 422 -7.08 28.53 -8.47
N ALA A 423 -7.05 27.91 -9.65
CA ALA A 423 -6.83 26.48 -9.79
C ALA A 423 -5.43 26.07 -9.31
N ILE A 424 -4.39 26.84 -9.70
CA ILE A 424 -3.02 26.62 -9.23
C ILE A 424 -2.95 26.74 -7.69
N ALA A 425 -3.57 27.78 -7.12
CA ALA A 425 -3.64 27.94 -5.67
C ALA A 425 -4.33 26.77 -4.99
N ARG A 426 -5.43 26.22 -5.56
CA ARG A 426 -6.12 25.03 -5.04
C ARG A 426 -5.22 23.79 -5.07
N ILE A 427 -4.43 23.59 -6.13
CA ILE A 427 -3.49 22.47 -6.21
C ILE A 427 -2.53 22.49 -5.01
N PHE A 428 -1.85 23.61 -4.79
CA PHE A 428 -0.85 23.71 -3.72
C PHE A 428 -1.46 23.74 -2.32
N SER A 429 -2.51 24.52 -2.11
CA SER A 429 -3.18 24.61 -0.80
C SER A 429 -3.88 23.29 -0.42
N GLY A 430 -4.47 22.59 -1.40
CA GLY A 430 -5.05 21.27 -1.21
C GLY A 430 -4.00 20.24 -0.80
N THR A 431 -2.85 20.24 -1.48
CA THR A 431 -1.72 19.38 -1.14
C THR A 431 -1.18 19.67 0.26
N GLY A 432 -0.94 20.94 0.59
CA GLY A 432 -0.44 21.34 1.91
C GLY A 432 -1.38 20.95 3.04
N ARG A 433 -2.70 21.17 2.90
CA ARG A 433 -3.69 20.75 3.92
C ARG A 433 -3.72 19.25 4.16
N GLN A 434 -3.57 18.45 3.08
CA GLN A 434 -3.52 16.99 3.21
C GLN A 434 -2.24 16.54 3.91
N LEU A 435 -1.09 17.11 3.54
CA LEU A 435 0.19 16.81 4.19
C LEU A 435 0.20 17.13 5.68
N LEU A 436 -0.33 18.28 6.08
CA LEU A 436 -0.42 18.67 7.49
C LEU A 436 -1.25 17.68 8.32
N LYS A 437 -2.33 17.12 7.76
CA LYS A 437 -3.17 16.12 8.45
C LYS A 437 -2.46 14.80 8.74
N ILE A 438 -1.49 14.42 7.91
CA ILE A 438 -0.77 13.15 8.02
C ILE A 438 0.62 13.30 8.66
N ALA A 439 1.13 14.53 8.79
CA ALA A 439 2.46 14.76 9.35
C ALA A 439 2.57 14.23 10.79
N VAL A 440 1.61 14.58 11.65
CA VAL A 440 1.60 14.14 13.06
C VAL A 440 1.56 12.61 13.19
N PRO A 441 0.59 11.89 12.58
CA PRO A 441 0.58 10.43 12.66
C PRO A 441 1.84 9.77 12.11
N LEU A 442 2.40 10.27 11.01
CA LEU A 442 3.62 9.70 10.44
C LEU A 442 4.84 9.93 11.34
N VAL A 443 5.02 11.15 11.85
CA VAL A 443 6.12 11.46 12.77
C VAL A 443 6.01 10.60 14.02
N CYS A 444 4.86 10.58 14.70
CA CYS A 444 4.66 9.78 15.91
C CYS A 444 4.87 8.28 15.65
N GLY A 445 4.33 7.75 14.56
CA GLY A 445 4.48 6.34 14.21
C GLY A 445 5.94 5.97 13.93
N MET A 446 6.66 6.76 13.14
CA MET A 446 8.07 6.51 12.83
C MET A 446 8.96 6.68 14.06
N SER A 447 8.73 7.71 14.89
CA SER A 447 9.47 7.92 16.14
C SER A 447 9.24 6.79 17.15
N MET A 448 8.00 6.29 17.27
CA MET A 448 7.69 5.11 18.08
C MET A 448 8.55 3.91 17.66
N VAL A 449 8.60 3.61 16.36
CA VAL A 449 9.39 2.50 15.83
C VAL A 449 10.88 2.68 16.12
N GLN A 450 11.43 3.89 15.94
CA GLN A 450 12.85 4.14 16.18
C GLN A 450 13.21 4.00 17.67
N ILE A 451 12.36 4.45 18.60
CA ILE A 451 12.55 4.22 20.05
C ILE A 451 12.61 2.72 20.34
N MET A 452 11.66 1.94 19.79
CA MET A 452 11.60 0.50 20.05
C MET A 452 12.76 -0.26 19.41
N THR A 453 13.25 0.19 18.25
CA THR A 453 14.45 -0.37 17.61
C THR A 453 15.71 -0.06 18.41
N GLY A 454 15.85 1.19 18.87
CA GLY A 454 17.01 1.64 19.68
C GLY A 454 16.97 1.18 21.13
N SER A 455 15.93 0.48 21.59
CA SER A 455 15.75 0.10 23.00
C SER A 455 16.71 -1.01 23.48
N SER A 456 17.60 -1.49 22.65
CA SER A 456 18.67 -2.41 23.03
C SER A 456 19.75 -1.71 23.89
N ASP A 457 19.94 -0.41 23.70
CA ASP A 457 20.83 0.42 24.51
C ASP A 457 20.03 0.96 25.71
N ASN A 458 20.11 0.26 26.85
CA ASN A 458 19.31 0.55 28.04
C ASN A 458 20.04 0.17 29.33
N ALA A 459 19.85 0.96 30.38
CA ALA A 459 20.45 0.72 31.70
C ALA A 459 19.75 -0.40 32.52
N ALA A 460 18.64 -0.95 32.02
CA ALA A 460 17.95 -2.06 32.67
C ALA A 460 18.54 -3.43 32.26
N GLU A 461 19.55 -3.45 31.37
CA GLU A 461 20.16 -4.67 30.81
C GLU A 461 19.15 -5.64 30.19
N LEU A 462 18.06 -5.08 29.66
CA LEU A 462 17.00 -5.85 29.00
C LEU A 462 17.29 -5.99 27.51
N PRO A 463 16.89 -7.12 26.88
CA PRO A 463 16.82 -7.18 25.43
C PRO A 463 15.97 -6.03 24.88
N GLY A 464 16.32 -5.53 23.70
CA GLY A 464 15.49 -4.50 23.04
C GLY A 464 14.03 -4.97 22.90
N MET A 465 13.09 -4.02 22.90
CA MET A 465 11.64 -4.32 22.90
C MET A 465 11.25 -5.30 21.77
N LEU A 466 11.75 -5.06 20.55
CA LEU A 466 11.44 -5.92 19.39
C LEU A 466 12.09 -7.30 19.52
N THR A 467 13.33 -7.35 20.02
CA THR A 467 14.06 -8.60 20.29
C THR A 467 13.35 -9.43 21.35
N LEU A 468 12.89 -8.80 22.44
CA LEU A 468 12.15 -9.48 23.51
C LEU A 468 10.86 -10.12 23.02
N ILE A 469 10.08 -9.39 22.21
CA ILE A 469 8.86 -9.92 21.56
C ILE A 469 9.22 -11.15 20.71
N SER A 470 10.22 -11.01 19.86
CA SER A 470 10.65 -12.07 18.95
C SER A 470 11.15 -13.33 19.68
N GLN A 471 12.07 -13.18 20.65
CA GLN A 471 12.59 -14.29 21.45
C GLN A 471 11.47 -15.01 22.21
N THR A 472 10.51 -14.27 22.73
CA THR A 472 9.36 -14.87 23.41
C THR A 472 8.54 -15.74 22.48
N LEU A 473 8.28 -15.26 21.27
CA LEU A 473 7.54 -16.02 20.27
C LEU A 473 8.32 -17.28 19.83
N VAL A 474 9.63 -17.17 19.62
CA VAL A 474 10.50 -18.33 19.30
C VAL A 474 10.45 -19.38 20.42
N ASN A 475 10.59 -18.96 21.68
CA ASN A 475 10.56 -19.85 22.83
C ASN A 475 9.20 -20.57 23.02
N LEU A 476 8.11 -19.92 22.63
CA LEU A 476 6.77 -20.49 22.71
C LEU A 476 6.50 -21.54 21.62
N PHE A 477 7.03 -21.34 20.43
CA PHE A 477 6.71 -22.15 19.25
C PHE A 477 7.70 -23.28 18.99
N GLY A 478 8.97 -23.18 19.42
CA GLY A 478 9.99 -24.24 19.25
C GLY A 478 10.06 -24.78 17.82
N THR A 479 9.82 -26.08 17.62
CA THR A 479 9.85 -26.75 16.30
C THR A 479 8.74 -26.30 15.35
N ALA A 480 7.66 -25.67 15.87
CA ALA A 480 6.63 -25.04 15.05
C ALA A 480 7.04 -23.65 14.52
N PHE A 481 8.31 -23.29 14.65
CA PHE A 481 8.87 -22.01 14.20
C PHE A 481 8.56 -21.61 12.75
N PRO A 482 8.51 -22.54 11.78
CA PRO A 482 8.11 -22.17 10.41
C PRO A 482 6.73 -21.53 10.32
N VAL A 483 5.80 -21.90 11.20
CA VAL A 483 4.45 -21.27 11.27
C VAL A 483 4.56 -19.85 11.78
N LEU A 484 5.47 -19.60 12.71
CA LEU A 484 5.72 -18.28 13.29
C LEU A 484 6.43 -17.32 12.32
N SER A 485 7.32 -17.84 11.47
CA SER A 485 8.17 -17.05 10.59
C SER A 485 7.41 -16.01 9.77
N PRO A 486 6.35 -16.34 8.98
CA PRO A 486 5.61 -15.31 8.26
C PRO A 486 4.79 -14.41 9.19
N VAL A 487 4.36 -14.88 10.36
CA VAL A 487 3.66 -14.04 11.35
C VAL A 487 4.58 -12.95 11.89
N LEU A 488 5.85 -13.28 12.18
CA LEU A 488 6.89 -12.29 12.51
C LEU A 488 7.09 -11.28 11.39
N GLY A 489 7.08 -11.76 10.14
CA GLY A 489 7.13 -10.91 8.96
C GLY A 489 5.97 -9.90 8.92
N VAL A 490 4.74 -10.39 9.12
CA VAL A 490 3.51 -9.55 9.17
C VAL A 490 3.60 -8.53 10.29
N ILE A 491 3.95 -8.95 11.51
CA ILE A 491 4.08 -8.05 12.67
C ILE A 491 5.14 -6.99 12.38
N GLY A 492 6.31 -7.39 11.88
CA GLY A 492 7.38 -6.47 11.56
C GLY A 492 6.99 -5.43 10.52
N ALA A 493 6.30 -5.82 9.46
CA ALA A 493 5.84 -4.89 8.43
C ALA A 493 4.67 -4.02 8.92
N PHE A 494 3.75 -4.58 9.70
CA PHE A 494 2.66 -3.82 10.34
C PHE A 494 3.20 -2.64 11.15
N VAL A 495 4.23 -2.93 11.93
CA VAL A 495 4.88 -2.01 12.86
C VAL A 495 5.74 -0.99 12.14
N SER A 496 6.71 -1.48 11.37
CA SER A 496 7.75 -0.65 10.75
C SER A 496 7.28 0.08 9.49
N GLY A 497 6.18 -0.36 8.91
CA GLY A 497 5.69 0.18 7.65
C GLY A 497 6.43 -0.32 6.41
N SER A 498 7.30 -1.33 6.55
CA SER A 498 8.20 -1.74 5.48
C SER A 498 8.58 -3.21 5.57
N CYS A 499 8.43 -3.92 4.47
CA CYS A 499 8.97 -5.28 4.33
C CYS A 499 10.49 -5.33 4.52
N THR A 500 11.21 -4.31 4.02
CA THR A 500 12.67 -4.18 4.21
C THR A 500 13.03 -4.13 5.68
N VAL A 501 12.40 -3.24 6.44
CA VAL A 501 12.69 -3.07 7.87
C VAL A 501 12.27 -4.31 8.65
N SER A 502 11.13 -4.91 8.34
CA SER A 502 10.71 -6.19 8.92
C SER A 502 11.76 -7.29 8.72
N GLY A 503 12.28 -7.39 7.49
CA GLY A 503 13.32 -8.36 7.18
C GLY A 503 14.67 -8.07 7.84
N ILE A 504 15.08 -6.80 7.95
CA ILE A 504 16.31 -6.41 8.67
C ILE A 504 16.20 -6.70 10.16
N LEU A 505 15.04 -6.45 10.78
CA LEU A 505 14.83 -6.65 12.21
C LEU A 505 14.79 -8.14 12.58
N PHE A 506 14.05 -8.94 11.83
CA PHE A 506 13.79 -10.33 12.19
C PHE A 506 14.61 -11.35 11.39
N GLY A 507 15.19 -10.94 10.25
CA GLY A 507 16.01 -11.81 9.42
C GLY A 507 17.18 -12.50 10.15
N PRO A 508 18.02 -11.76 10.88
CA PRO A 508 19.13 -12.34 11.64
C PRO A 508 18.68 -13.39 12.64
N LEU A 509 17.66 -13.07 13.45
CA LEU A 509 17.10 -14.01 14.41
C LEU A 509 16.54 -15.27 13.73
N GLN A 510 15.80 -15.09 12.63
CA GLN A 510 15.21 -16.22 11.90
C GLN A 510 16.27 -17.08 11.21
N TYR A 511 17.33 -16.48 10.70
CA TYR A 511 18.48 -17.20 10.14
C TYR A 511 19.15 -18.07 11.19
N GLU A 512 19.52 -17.53 12.34
CA GLU A 512 20.14 -18.27 13.44
C GLU A 512 19.22 -19.35 14.00
N THR A 513 17.94 -19.05 14.17
CA THR A 513 16.95 -20.03 14.63
C THR A 513 16.80 -21.18 13.63
N ALA A 514 16.81 -20.89 12.32
CA ALA A 514 16.76 -21.92 11.30
C ALA A 514 17.98 -22.86 11.38
N LEU A 515 19.18 -22.32 11.58
CA LEU A 515 20.39 -23.10 11.77
C LEU A 515 20.32 -23.95 13.05
N ALA A 516 19.93 -23.35 14.17
CA ALA A 516 19.84 -24.06 15.46
C ALA A 516 18.83 -25.22 15.42
N LEU A 517 17.70 -25.04 14.71
CA LEU A 517 16.67 -26.05 14.53
C LEU A 517 16.91 -26.98 13.33
N LYS A 518 18.05 -26.82 12.62
CA LYS A 518 18.39 -27.57 11.40
C LYS A 518 17.33 -27.46 10.29
N LEU A 519 16.69 -26.31 10.20
CA LEU A 519 15.73 -25.97 9.15
C LEU A 519 16.43 -25.33 7.97
N SER A 520 15.78 -25.33 6.80
CA SER A 520 16.27 -24.62 5.61
C SER A 520 16.22 -23.11 5.83
N ALA A 521 17.36 -22.46 6.04
CA ALA A 521 17.45 -21.02 6.24
C ALA A 521 16.84 -20.20 5.07
N PRO A 522 17.06 -20.56 3.77
CA PRO A 522 16.38 -19.89 2.66
C PRO A 522 14.84 -20.00 2.73
N SER A 523 14.31 -21.13 3.20
CA SER A 523 12.87 -21.34 3.34
C SER A 523 12.28 -20.45 4.44
N ILE A 524 12.95 -20.38 5.59
CA ILE A 524 12.52 -19.55 6.73
C ILE A 524 12.61 -18.06 6.37
N LEU A 525 13.71 -17.62 5.76
CA LEU A 525 13.83 -16.25 5.28
C LEU A 525 12.81 -15.92 4.17
N GLY A 526 12.49 -16.88 3.30
CA GLY A 526 11.43 -16.74 2.31
C GLY A 526 10.05 -16.54 2.93
N LEU A 527 9.73 -17.26 4.02
CA LEU A 527 8.51 -17.08 4.81
C LEU A 527 8.49 -15.71 5.50
N GLN A 528 9.62 -15.25 6.05
CA GLN A 528 9.77 -13.91 6.63
C GLN A 528 9.47 -12.83 5.58
N MET A 529 10.04 -12.95 4.40
CA MET A 529 9.83 -11.98 3.31
C MET A 529 8.38 -12.01 2.82
N ALA A 530 7.77 -13.19 2.73
CA ALA A 530 6.36 -13.34 2.40
C ALA A 530 5.45 -12.69 3.46
N GLY A 531 5.71 -12.95 4.73
CA GLY A 531 5.00 -12.31 5.83
C GLY A 531 5.14 -10.79 5.82
N GLY A 532 6.36 -10.28 5.62
CA GLY A 532 6.65 -8.85 5.50
C GLY A 532 5.88 -8.19 4.36
N ALA A 533 5.73 -8.89 3.24
CA ALA A 533 4.93 -8.45 2.10
C ALA A 533 3.42 -8.40 2.42
N ILE A 534 2.90 -9.45 3.03
CA ILE A 534 1.49 -9.56 3.42
C ILE A 534 1.12 -8.50 4.46
N GLY A 535 2.00 -8.25 5.45
CA GLY A 535 1.79 -7.25 6.50
C GLY A 535 1.59 -5.83 5.96
N ASN A 536 2.08 -5.51 4.77
CA ASN A 536 1.82 -4.23 4.11
C ASN A 536 0.35 -3.92 3.86
N MET A 537 -0.53 -4.95 3.77
CA MET A 537 -1.98 -4.74 3.62
C MET A 537 -2.61 -3.98 4.79
N ILE A 538 -2.07 -4.19 5.99
CA ILE A 538 -2.59 -3.66 7.26
C ILE A 538 -1.63 -2.65 7.90
N CYS A 539 -0.46 -2.45 7.31
CA CYS A 539 0.58 -1.57 7.81
C CYS A 539 0.05 -0.15 8.04
N ILE A 540 0.29 0.38 9.24
CA ILE A 540 -0.23 1.66 9.70
C ILE A 540 0.18 2.81 8.77
N HIS A 541 1.46 2.88 8.40
CA HIS A 541 2.00 3.95 7.56
C HIS A 541 1.38 3.95 6.16
N ASN A 542 1.26 2.78 5.53
CA ASN A 542 0.66 2.63 4.22
C ASN A 542 -0.84 2.96 4.25
N VAL A 543 -1.55 2.52 5.28
CA VAL A 543 -2.98 2.83 5.46
C VAL A 543 -3.20 4.35 5.62
N VAL A 544 -2.36 5.02 6.42
CA VAL A 544 -2.41 6.49 6.60
C VAL A 544 -2.10 7.21 5.29
N ALA A 545 -1.06 6.78 4.58
CA ALA A 545 -0.67 7.35 3.30
C ALA A 545 -1.79 7.22 2.26
N VAL A 546 -2.35 6.02 2.12
CA VAL A 546 -3.39 5.71 1.11
C VAL A 546 -4.72 6.37 1.47
N SER A 547 -5.12 6.40 2.74
CA SER A 547 -6.34 7.09 3.18
C SER A 547 -6.25 8.60 2.92
N SER A 548 -5.08 9.19 3.10
CA SER A 548 -4.85 10.61 2.80
C SER A 548 -4.92 10.91 1.32
N THR A 549 -4.23 10.13 0.47
CA THR A 549 -4.26 10.32 -0.99
C THR A 549 -5.64 10.11 -1.59
N ALA A 550 -6.42 9.18 -1.02
CA ALA A 550 -7.81 8.94 -1.40
C ALA A 550 -8.82 9.92 -0.78
N GLY A 551 -8.38 10.82 0.11
CA GLY A 551 -9.23 11.84 0.73
C GLY A 551 -10.15 11.31 1.85
N VAL A 552 -9.81 10.19 2.51
CA VAL A 552 -10.60 9.53 3.57
C VAL A 552 -9.85 9.42 4.90
N THR A 553 -9.05 10.42 5.21
CA THR A 553 -8.38 10.51 6.52
C THR A 553 -9.40 10.39 7.66
N GLY A 554 -9.08 9.57 8.67
CA GLY A 554 -9.98 9.24 9.79
C GLY A 554 -10.78 7.94 9.57
N LYS A 555 -10.64 7.27 8.41
CA LYS A 555 -11.25 5.97 8.12
C LYS A 555 -10.25 4.81 8.12
N GLU A 556 -9.04 5.04 8.64
CA GLU A 556 -7.94 4.08 8.66
C GLU A 556 -8.32 2.77 9.34
N GLY A 557 -9.03 2.84 10.47
CA GLY A 557 -9.50 1.66 11.19
C GLY A 557 -10.49 0.80 10.36
N ALA A 558 -11.33 1.43 9.53
CA ALA A 558 -12.22 0.70 8.65
C ALA A 558 -11.45 -0.03 7.53
N ILE A 559 -10.38 0.56 7.02
CA ILE A 559 -9.49 -0.05 6.02
C ILE A 559 -8.76 -1.24 6.63
N ILE A 560 -8.15 -1.07 7.82
CA ILE A 560 -7.45 -2.15 8.53
C ILE A 560 -8.39 -3.34 8.77
N ARG A 561 -9.60 -3.11 9.31
CA ARG A 561 -10.57 -4.20 9.56
C ARG A 561 -10.93 -4.97 8.30
N LYS A 562 -11.08 -4.28 7.16
CA LYS A 562 -11.38 -4.95 5.88
C LYS A 562 -10.21 -5.80 5.39
N ASN A 563 -8.98 -5.41 5.70
CA ASN A 563 -7.77 -6.06 5.21
C ASN A 563 -7.26 -7.15 6.17
N LEU A 564 -7.73 -7.22 7.43
CA LEU A 564 -7.30 -8.25 8.39
C LEU A 564 -7.61 -9.66 7.90
N LEU A 565 -8.83 -9.91 7.41
CA LEU A 565 -9.21 -11.24 6.90
C LEU A 565 -8.40 -11.63 5.65
N PRO A 566 -8.25 -10.81 4.61
CA PRO A 566 -7.32 -11.07 3.50
C PRO A 566 -5.89 -11.33 3.96
N CYS A 567 -5.38 -10.58 4.92
CA CYS A 567 -4.04 -10.77 5.49
C CYS A 567 -3.90 -12.17 6.12
N ALA A 568 -4.87 -12.57 6.97
CA ALA A 568 -4.89 -13.88 7.62
C ALA A 568 -5.00 -15.02 6.59
N VAL A 569 -5.91 -14.90 5.62
CA VAL A 569 -6.11 -15.92 4.56
C VAL A 569 -4.85 -16.08 3.71
N TYR A 570 -4.20 -14.98 3.34
CA TYR A 570 -2.99 -15.06 2.52
C TYR A 570 -1.82 -15.64 3.32
N THR A 571 -1.66 -15.28 4.60
CA THR A 571 -0.64 -15.88 5.48
C THR A 571 -0.86 -17.39 5.63
N ALA A 572 -2.11 -17.81 5.85
CA ALA A 572 -2.45 -19.23 5.93
C ALA A 572 -2.16 -19.97 4.61
N ALA A 573 -2.45 -19.35 3.47
CA ALA A 573 -2.14 -19.93 2.15
C ALA A 573 -0.63 -20.08 1.94
N VAL A 574 0.19 -19.11 2.34
CA VAL A 574 1.66 -19.18 2.29
C VAL A 574 2.16 -20.34 3.16
N LEU A 575 1.62 -20.49 4.37
CA LEU A 575 1.96 -21.61 5.26
C LEU A 575 1.55 -22.95 4.68
N LEU A 576 0.37 -23.05 4.06
CA LEU A 576 -0.06 -24.25 3.37
C LEU A 576 0.89 -24.64 2.25
N VAL A 577 1.30 -23.67 1.43
CA VAL A 577 2.28 -23.90 0.34
C VAL A 577 3.62 -24.37 0.94
N TYR A 578 4.08 -23.77 2.04
CA TYR A 578 5.29 -24.23 2.72
C TYR A 578 5.17 -25.69 3.17
N VAL A 579 4.09 -26.06 3.87
CA VAL A 579 3.89 -27.44 4.36
C VAL A 579 3.77 -28.46 3.23
N LEU A 580 3.16 -28.11 2.10
CA LEU A 580 3.03 -29.00 0.95
C LEU A 580 4.35 -29.20 0.18
N LEU A 581 5.32 -28.29 0.33
CA LEU A 581 6.59 -28.30 -0.40
C LEU A 581 7.82 -28.53 0.50
N SER A 582 7.65 -28.66 1.81
CA SER A 582 8.68 -29.07 2.78
C SER A 582 8.68 -30.56 2.95
#